data_94905b0ac99c181adc79f052fa673407
#
_entry.id   94905b0ac99c181adc79f052fa673407
#
_cell.length_a   1.000
_cell.length_b   1.000
_cell.length_c   1.000
_cell.angle_alpha   90.00
_cell.angle_beta   90.00
_cell.angle_gamma   90.00
#
_symmetry.space_group_name_H-M   'P 1'
#
loop_
_entity.id
_entity.type
_entity.pdbx_description
1 polymer ?
#
loop_
_entity_poly.entity_id
_entity_poly.type
_entity_poly.pdbx_seq_one_letter_code
_entity_poly.pdbx_strand_id
1 'polypeptide(L)'
;TYDQDKIISPEETVARFKEKTARLNLDILNRTRRIDNGRLDIPVFFSKCGTDAKNVIGTKKQMGKGGTPAQSEASAVMELAERFSFFSFVQKEENFFYSTSKELGGKALSYEQIIKSVHDNKEDALKVKPIFDGLPLKWARGYNLTKKQEVLIPFNWFYMINEFNGPSAGNCTEEALSQGICELIERHTSSMVSHKNLNVPGINLDSFTDPLVIEILNKYKKEGIRIYASDFSLDTGIPTIGLLAWDPATFPDLSEIVWTAGTAPDPEKAMGRALTETAQLAGDFNSGSNYVASGLPKVTNIEDARFITHPEKMINADTLPDLSSHNIKTEVENLIQTLDNKGYQVLAISTMHKKLEVPAFYTIIPGAHFRERAVAASVGMFSARLITESFDPVQALSKLDELEKALPGKYYTSFYKGLMLNAIYDHQAALTQFETALKRDPVKLNMPDIYSHMGTCLKDLEQYERAVEICKQGLKIDEQRPDIFNTMGVCHFMQKNHEPSITCFEKAIEVDPSLAINYANIGSNYRELGEIKLAIKYYEMALEIDPSITFAKDNIEKLKTK
;
A
#
# COMPACT_ATOMS: atom_id res chain seq x y z
N THR A 1 -7.57 -17.10 25.91
CA THR A 1 -6.92 -17.09 24.59
C THR A 1 -5.82 -18.16 24.52
N TYR A 2 -5.64 -18.77 23.37
CA TYR A 2 -4.44 -19.52 23.04
C TYR A 2 -3.34 -18.50 22.74
N ASP A 3 -2.20 -18.60 23.40
CA ASP A 3 -1.09 -17.69 23.18
C ASP A 3 -1.47 -16.18 23.28
N GLN A 4 -2.30 -15.84 24.25
CA GLN A 4 -2.78 -14.50 24.66
C GLN A 4 -3.60 -13.70 23.60
N ASP A 5 -3.27 -13.74 22.32
CA ASP A 5 -3.93 -12.97 21.27
C ASP A 5 -4.64 -13.82 20.19
N LYS A 6 -4.76 -15.13 20.39
CA LYS A 6 -5.47 -16.05 19.49
C LYS A 6 -6.43 -16.96 20.26
N ILE A 7 -7.57 -17.28 19.66
CA ILE A 7 -8.58 -18.16 20.29
C ILE A 7 -8.38 -19.64 19.98
N ILE A 8 -7.61 -19.96 18.91
CA ILE A 8 -7.29 -21.34 18.51
C ILE A 8 -5.84 -21.42 18.04
N SER A 9 -5.32 -22.64 17.95
CA SER A 9 -3.94 -22.86 17.50
C SER A 9 -3.75 -22.52 16.00
N PRO A 10 -2.52 -22.24 15.57
CA PRO A 10 -2.21 -22.00 14.16
C PRO A 10 -2.61 -23.17 13.26
N GLU A 11 -2.37 -24.42 13.69
CA GLU A 11 -2.72 -25.63 12.96
C GLU A 11 -4.23 -25.74 12.79
N GLU A 12 -4.99 -25.47 13.83
CA GLU A 12 -6.45 -25.49 13.81
C GLU A 12 -6.99 -24.38 12.89
N THR A 13 -6.38 -23.20 12.90
CA THR A 13 -6.71 -22.08 11.98
C THR A 13 -6.61 -22.53 10.52
N VAL A 14 -5.49 -23.14 10.13
CA VAL A 14 -5.27 -23.63 8.76
C VAL A 14 -6.24 -24.75 8.40
N ALA A 15 -6.45 -25.72 9.32
CA ALA A 15 -7.36 -26.84 9.10
C ALA A 15 -8.81 -26.37 8.88
N ARG A 16 -9.31 -25.49 9.76
CA ARG A 16 -10.66 -24.90 9.66
C ARG A 16 -10.86 -24.13 8.36
N PHE A 17 -9.85 -23.35 7.93
CA PHE A 17 -9.93 -22.63 6.66
C PHE A 17 -10.02 -23.58 5.46
N LYS A 18 -9.14 -24.60 5.40
CA LYS A 18 -9.14 -25.61 4.33
C LYS A 18 -10.45 -26.41 4.29
N GLU A 19 -10.95 -26.85 5.44
CA GLU A 19 -12.24 -27.55 5.55
C GLU A 19 -13.40 -26.67 5.05
N LYS A 20 -13.43 -25.40 5.50
CA LYS A 20 -14.49 -24.46 5.14
C LYS A 20 -14.52 -24.16 3.64
N THR A 21 -13.37 -23.90 3.03
CA THR A 21 -13.27 -23.64 1.59
C THR A 21 -13.66 -24.86 0.75
N ALA A 22 -13.24 -26.07 1.16
CA ALA A 22 -13.64 -27.31 0.52
C ALA A 22 -15.15 -27.56 0.60
N ARG A 23 -15.76 -27.40 1.78
CA ARG A 23 -17.21 -27.55 1.98
C ARG A 23 -18.04 -26.58 1.13
N LEU A 24 -17.53 -25.37 0.92
CA LEU A 24 -18.20 -24.33 0.14
C LEU A 24 -17.91 -24.42 -1.37
N ASN A 25 -17.04 -25.33 -1.76
CA ASN A 25 -16.53 -25.45 -3.12
C ASN A 25 -15.95 -24.11 -3.64
N LEU A 26 -15.15 -23.44 -2.78
CA LEU A 26 -14.45 -22.21 -3.08
C LEU A 26 -12.95 -22.50 -3.25
N ASP A 27 -12.44 -22.33 -4.46
CA ASP A 27 -11.01 -22.49 -4.77
C ASP A 27 -10.23 -21.20 -4.44
N ILE A 28 -10.07 -20.94 -3.12
CA ILE A 28 -9.38 -19.75 -2.62
C ILE A 28 -7.88 -20.05 -2.44
N LEU A 29 -7.54 -21.15 -1.78
CA LEU A 29 -6.17 -21.56 -1.47
C LEU A 29 -5.75 -22.76 -2.31
N ASN A 30 -4.78 -22.58 -3.19
CA ASN A 30 -4.20 -23.67 -3.95
C ASN A 30 -3.21 -24.50 -3.09
N ARG A 31 -2.23 -23.82 -2.49
CA ARG A 31 -1.22 -24.44 -1.61
C ARG A 31 -0.50 -23.39 -0.77
N THR A 32 0.09 -23.85 0.33
CA THR A 32 1.10 -23.11 1.11
C THR A 32 2.48 -23.70 0.85
N ARG A 33 3.52 -22.89 1.00
CA ARG A 33 4.92 -23.33 0.88
C ARG A 33 5.83 -22.44 1.72
N ARG A 34 6.74 -23.07 2.47
CA ARG A 34 7.86 -22.39 3.14
C ARG A 34 8.88 -21.90 2.08
N ILE A 35 9.38 -20.67 2.23
CA ILE A 35 10.20 -20.00 1.22
C ILE A 35 11.49 -19.35 1.75
N ASP A 36 11.70 -19.28 3.05
CA ASP A 36 13.00 -18.89 3.61
C ASP A 36 14.10 -19.87 3.14
N ASN A 37 15.33 -19.41 3.05
CA ASN A 37 16.43 -20.24 2.59
C ASN A 37 17.12 -21.04 3.73
N GLY A 38 16.68 -20.81 4.97
CA GLY A 38 17.10 -21.57 6.15
C GLY A 38 18.35 -21.08 6.84
N ARG A 39 18.99 -19.97 6.41
CA ARG A 39 20.13 -19.40 7.11
C ARG A 39 19.77 -18.93 8.51
N LEU A 40 18.68 -18.16 8.63
CA LEU A 40 18.14 -17.74 9.92
C LEU A 40 17.25 -18.81 10.56
N ASP A 41 16.71 -19.70 9.77
CA ASP A 41 15.68 -20.67 10.19
C ASP A 41 14.50 -20.01 10.91
N ILE A 42 14.10 -18.81 10.43
CA ILE A 42 12.89 -18.12 10.82
C ILE A 42 11.88 -18.37 9.71
N PRO A 43 10.78 -19.10 9.97
CA PRO A 43 9.93 -19.57 8.90
C PRO A 43 9.15 -18.44 8.22
N VAL A 44 9.18 -18.43 6.90
CA VAL A 44 8.37 -17.58 6.04
C VAL A 44 7.60 -18.46 5.08
N PHE A 45 6.29 -18.30 5.02
CA PHE A 45 5.44 -19.04 4.11
C PHE A 45 4.80 -18.10 3.09
N PHE A 46 4.45 -18.65 1.93
CA PHE A 46 3.48 -18.03 1.06
C PHE A 46 2.26 -18.92 0.86
N SER A 47 1.11 -18.30 0.64
CA SER A 47 -0.11 -18.92 0.14
C SER A 47 -0.28 -18.59 -1.35
N LYS A 48 -0.56 -19.61 -2.17
CA LYS A 48 -0.86 -19.43 -3.58
C LYS A 48 -2.36 -19.40 -3.79
N CYS A 49 -2.84 -18.37 -4.50
CA CYS A 49 -4.26 -18.23 -4.83
C CYS A 49 -4.77 -19.40 -5.67
N GLY A 50 -5.91 -19.94 -5.31
CA GLY A 50 -6.76 -20.73 -6.16
C GLY A 50 -7.48 -19.87 -7.22
N THR A 51 -8.32 -20.47 -8.02
CA THR A 51 -8.99 -19.81 -9.15
C THR A 51 -9.92 -18.67 -8.70
N ASP A 52 -10.74 -18.93 -7.67
CA ASP A 52 -11.66 -17.89 -7.16
C ASP A 52 -10.91 -16.70 -6.56
N ALA A 53 -9.82 -16.97 -5.83
CA ALA A 53 -8.99 -15.90 -5.30
C ALA A 53 -8.28 -15.11 -6.40
N LYS A 54 -7.80 -15.78 -7.46
CA LYS A 54 -7.18 -15.09 -8.61
C LYS A 54 -8.12 -14.11 -9.30
N ASN A 55 -9.38 -14.47 -9.43
CA ASN A 55 -10.41 -13.62 -10.05
C ASN A 55 -10.69 -12.34 -9.23
N VAL A 56 -10.42 -12.37 -7.93
CA VAL A 56 -10.69 -11.27 -7.00
C VAL A 56 -9.43 -10.48 -6.66
N ILE A 57 -8.31 -11.16 -6.40
CA ILE A 57 -7.05 -10.56 -5.91
C ILE A 57 -6.02 -10.44 -7.03
N GLY A 58 -6.17 -11.20 -8.12
CA GLY A 58 -5.15 -11.41 -9.13
C GLY A 58 -4.19 -12.55 -8.75
N THR A 59 -3.03 -12.59 -9.39
CA THR A 59 -2.04 -13.69 -9.21
C THR A 59 -1.09 -13.48 -8.04
N LYS A 60 -1.24 -12.41 -7.27
CA LYS A 60 -0.34 -12.05 -6.18
C LYS A 60 -0.32 -13.15 -5.11
N LYS A 61 0.87 -13.49 -4.64
CA LYS A 61 1.08 -14.36 -3.50
C LYS A 61 0.82 -13.56 -2.23
N GLN A 62 0.25 -14.20 -1.20
CA GLN A 62 0.20 -13.63 0.13
C GLN A 62 1.29 -14.29 0.98
N MET A 63 1.97 -13.52 1.78
CA MET A 63 3.11 -14.00 2.58
C MET A 63 2.73 -14.00 4.06
N GLY A 64 3.18 -15.02 4.77
CA GLY A 64 2.97 -15.12 6.22
C GLY A 64 4.30 -15.25 6.94
N LYS A 65 4.33 -14.67 8.11
CA LYS A 65 5.46 -14.65 9.05
C LYS A 65 5.03 -15.19 10.41
N GLY A 66 5.97 -15.74 11.14
CA GLY A 66 5.73 -16.26 12.50
C GLY A 66 6.99 -16.86 13.08
N GLY A 67 7.04 -17.02 14.39
CA GLY A 67 8.17 -17.64 15.08
C GLY A 67 8.26 -19.15 14.89
N THR A 68 7.15 -19.80 14.51
CA THR A 68 7.10 -21.23 14.19
C THR A 68 6.55 -21.47 12.77
N PRO A 69 6.83 -22.64 12.15
CA PRO A 69 6.26 -22.98 10.85
C PRO A 69 4.73 -22.91 10.81
N ALA A 70 4.06 -23.37 11.87
CA ALA A 70 2.61 -23.35 11.96
C ALA A 70 2.05 -21.91 12.04
N GLN A 71 2.66 -21.04 12.83
CA GLN A 71 2.28 -19.62 12.90
C GLN A 71 2.46 -18.93 11.56
N SER A 72 3.57 -19.17 10.87
CA SER A 72 3.86 -18.58 9.57
C SER A 72 2.90 -19.08 8.48
N GLU A 73 2.54 -20.37 8.46
CA GLU A 73 1.53 -20.91 7.55
C GLU A 73 0.15 -20.31 7.83
N ALA A 74 -0.26 -20.24 9.10
CA ALA A 74 -1.54 -19.65 9.49
C ALA A 74 -1.62 -18.16 9.10
N SER A 75 -0.54 -17.41 9.30
CA SER A 75 -0.44 -16.01 8.86
C SER A 75 -0.66 -15.89 7.34
N ALA A 76 0.02 -16.71 6.52
CA ALA A 76 -0.15 -16.68 5.07
C ALA A 76 -1.56 -17.03 4.60
N VAL A 77 -2.23 -17.97 5.29
CA VAL A 77 -3.62 -18.38 4.99
C VAL A 77 -4.60 -17.30 5.39
N MET A 78 -4.41 -16.68 6.56
CA MET A 78 -5.31 -15.63 7.05
C MET A 78 -5.15 -14.33 6.26
N GLU A 79 -3.95 -13.98 5.80
CA GLU A 79 -3.77 -12.85 4.86
C GLU A 79 -4.49 -13.11 3.54
N LEU A 80 -4.48 -14.34 3.02
CA LEU A 80 -5.27 -14.70 1.84
C LEU A 80 -6.78 -14.55 2.09
N ALA A 81 -7.27 -14.98 3.26
CA ALA A 81 -8.67 -14.83 3.65
C ALA A 81 -9.09 -13.36 3.76
N GLU A 82 -8.21 -12.52 4.32
CA GLU A 82 -8.36 -11.08 4.43
C GLU A 82 -8.49 -10.43 3.05
N ARG A 83 -7.50 -10.66 2.17
CA ARG A 83 -7.46 -10.08 0.82
C ARG A 83 -8.67 -10.53 -0.01
N PHE A 84 -9.00 -11.81 0.03
CA PHE A 84 -10.18 -12.33 -0.67
C PHE A 84 -11.48 -11.67 -0.17
N SER A 85 -11.66 -11.55 1.14
CA SER A 85 -12.83 -10.93 1.74
C SER A 85 -12.92 -9.44 1.40
N PHE A 86 -11.82 -8.72 1.58
CA PHE A 86 -11.75 -7.27 1.33
C PHE A 86 -12.01 -6.92 -0.13
N PHE A 87 -11.30 -7.55 -1.08
CA PHE A 87 -11.50 -7.25 -2.49
C PHE A 87 -12.85 -7.73 -3.02
N SER A 88 -13.37 -8.85 -2.51
CA SER A 88 -14.75 -9.27 -2.80
C SER A 88 -15.78 -8.26 -2.31
N PHE A 89 -15.53 -7.59 -1.18
CA PHE A 89 -16.38 -6.53 -0.67
C PHE A 89 -16.30 -5.28 -1.55
N VAL A 90 -15.08 -4.86 -1.93
CA VAL A 90 -14.85 -3.65 -2.74
C VAL A 90 -15.46 -3.75 -4.14
N GLN A 91 -15.43 -4.94 -4.75
CA GLN A 91 -15.97 -5.17 -6.10
C GLN A 91 -17.49 -5.19 -6.17
N LYS A 92 -18.20 -5.30 -5.04
CA LYS A 92 -19.65 -5.38 -5.00
C LYS A 92 -20.30 -4.02 -4.75
N GLU A 93 -20.86 -3.42 -5.78
CA GLU A 93 -21.56 -2.13 -5.67
C GLU A 93 -22.73 -2.16 -4.65
N GLU A 94 -23.37 -3.31 -4.43
CA GLU A 94 -24.42 -3.49 -3.42
C GLU A 94 -24.00 -3.20 -1.98
N ASN A 95 -22.69 -3.19 -1.69
CA ASN A 95 -22.14 -2.87 -0.38
C ASN A 95 -22.08 -1.35 -0.12
N PHE A 96 -22.38 -0.56 -1.13
CA PHE A 96 -22.23 0.88 -1.11
C PHE A 96 -23.49 1.58 -1.59
N PHE A 97 -23.55 2.88 -1.32
CA PHE A 97 -24.52 3.79 -1.94
C PHE A 97 -23.89 5.16 -2.08
N TYR A 98 -24.38 5.94 -3.04
CA TYR A 98 -23.91 7.30 -3.30
C TYR A 98 -24.87 8.31 -2.69
N SER A 99 -24.34 9.26 -1.93
CA SER A 99 -25.10 10.37 -1.35
C SER A 99 -24.15 11.50 -0.95
N THR A 100 -24.68 12.66 -0.68
CA THR A 100 -23.91 13.76 -0.11
C THR A 100 -23.94 13.70 1.42
N SER A 101 -22.90 14.20 2.09
CA SER A 101 -22.89 14.26 3.56
C SER A 101 -24.03 15.10 4.11
N LYS A 102 -24.44 16.12 3.35
CA LYS A 102 -25.57 16.99 3.68
C LYS A 102 -26.92 16.23 3.73
N GLU A 103 -27.17 15.33 2.78
CA GLU A 103 -28.38 14.51 2.75
C GLU A 103 -28.44 13.49 3.89
N LEU A 104 -27.28 12.94 4.28
CA LEU A 104 -27.18 11.91 5.32
C LEU A 104 -27.28 12.49 6.73
N GLY A 105 -26.92 13.75 6.90
CA GLY A 105 -26.99 14.43 8.20
C GLY A 105 -26.18 13.72 9.29
N GLY A 106 -26.72 13.66 10.50
CA GLY A 106 -26.02 13.08 11.67
C GLY A 106 -25.75 11.57 11.62
N LYS A 107 -26.17 10.85 10.59
CA LYS A 107 -25.84 9.44 10.38
C LYS A 107 -24.44 9.26 9.75
N ALA A 108 -23.97 10.28 9.02
CA ALA A 108 -22.66 10.28 8.40
C ALA A 108 -21.56 10.57 9.44
N LEU A 109 -20.37 10.02 9.20
CA LEU A 109 -19.16 10.44 9.91
C LEU A 109 -18.97 11.95 9.69
N SER A 110 -18.73 12.70 10.77
CA SER A 110 -18.65 14.17 10.67
C SER A 110 -17.45 14.61 9.83
N TYR A 111 -17.61 15.75 9.15
CA TYR A 111 -16.54 16.36 8.38
C TYR A 111 -15.26 16.56 9.20
N GLU A 112 -15.39 16.98 10.45
CA GLU A 112 -14.29 17.21 11.39
C GLU A 112 -13.51 15.92 11.69
N GLN A 113 -14.18 14.76 11.66
CA GLN A 113 -13.50 13.46 11.80
C GLN A 113 -12.84 13.02 10.48
N ILE A 114 -13.51 13.23 9.35
CA ILE A 114 -12.99 12.87 8.03
C ILE A 114 -11.67 13.60 7.74
N ILE A 115 -11.62 14.90 7.98
CA ILE A 115 -10.45 15.74 7.67
C ILE A 115 -9.24 15.49 8.59
N LYS A 116 -9.41 14.78 9.72
CA LYS A 116 -8.26 14.35 10.52
C LYS A 116 -7.33 13.40 9.76
N SER A 117 -7.81 12.75 8.71
CA SER A 117 -7.03 11.83 7.88
C SER A 117 -6.09 12.51 6.89
N VAL A 118 -6.10 13.83 6.80
CA VAL A 118 -5.25 14.63 5.92
C VAL A 118 -4.55 15.74 6.70
N HIS A 119 -3.45 16.26 6.12
CA HIS A 119 -2.63 17.31 6.75
C HIS A 119 -3.01 18.69 6.21
N ASP A 120 -4.16 19.20 6.61
CA ASP A 120 -4.62 20.50 6.14
C ASP A 120 -4.53 21.56 7.25
N ASN A 121 -4.38 22.83 6.85
CA ASN A 121 -4.64 23.90 7.78
C ASN A 121 -6.17 24.07 7.95
N LYS A 122 -6.58 24.50 9.13
CA LYS A 122 -8.01 24.63 9.47
C LYS A 122 -8.76 25.61 8.56
N GLU A 123 -8.10 26.63 8.07
CA GLU A 123 -8.72 27.67 7.22
C GLU A 123 -9.07 27.09 5.84
N ASP A 124 -8.13 26.39 5.18
CA ASP A 124 -8.38 25.77 3.90
C ASP A 124 -9.46 24.68 4.01
N ALA A 125 -9.42 23.87 5.07
CA ALA A 125 -10.45 22.88 5.34
C ALA A 125 -11.86 23.50 5.48
N LEU A 126 -11.99 24.64 6.18
CA LEU A 126 -13.27 25.34 6.31
C LEU A 126 -13.78 25.90 4.97
N LYS A 127 -12.89 26.43 4.12
CA LYS A 127 -13.26 26.93 2.79
C LYS A 127 -13.75 25.82 1.84
N VAL A 128 -13.22 24.60 1.97
CA VAL A 128 -13.60 23.45 1.14
C VAL A 128 -14.88 22.77 1.62
N LYS A 129 -15.22 22.90 2.90
CA LYS A 129 -16.37 22.21 3.51
C LYS A 129 -17.66 22.29 2.69
N PRO A 130 -18.13 23.47 2.19
CA PRO A 130 -19.36 23.53 1.39
C PRO A 130 -19.30 22.71 0.10
N ILE A 131 -18.13 22.63 -0.54
CA ILE A 131 -17.91 21.85 -1.75
C ILE A 131 -17.94 20.36 -1.39
N PHE A 132 -17.18 19.97 -0.37
CA PHE A 132 -17.13 18.59 0.12
C PHE A 132 -18.51 18.06 0.50
N ASP A 133 -19.29 18.85 1.25
CA ASP A 133 -20.64 18.48 1.70
C ASP A 133 -21.63 18.24 0.53
N GLY A 134 -21.33 18.80 -0.64
CA GLY A 134 -22.09 18.61 -1.87
C GLY A 134 -21.56 17.51 -2.80
N LEU A 135 -20.47 16.82 -2.46
CA LEU A 135 -19.93 15.73 -3.28
C LEU A 135 -20.71 14.42 -3.05
N PRO A 136 -21.08 13.71 -4.12
CA PRO A 136 -21.67 12.38 -4.03
C PRO A 136 -20.58 11.36 -3.67
N LEU A 137 -20.36 11.14 -2.38
CA LEU A 137 -19.38 10.17 -1.89
C LEU A 137 -19.96 8.75 -1.91
N LYS A 138 -19.07 7.78 -2.04
CA LYS A 138 -19.40 6.34 -1.94
C LYS A 138 -19.37 5.94 -0.46
N TRP A 139 -20.54 5.69 0.14
CA TRP A 139 -20.71 5.40 1.55
C TRP A 139 -20.87 3.91 1.82
N ALA A 140 -20.26 3.45 2.91
CA ALA A 140 -20.44 2.11 3.46
C ALA A 140 -21.03 2.20 4.89
N ARG A 141 -21.80 1.17 5.27
CA ARG A 141 -22.22 0.99 6.66
C ARG A 141 -21.06 0.52 7.50
N GLY A 142 -20.80 1.16 8.62
CA GLY A 142 -19.77 0.80 9.56
C GLY A 142 -20.20 0.99 11.00
N TYR A 143 -19.29 0.73 11.90
CA TYR A 143 -19.49 0.88 13.33
C TYR A 143 -18.37 1.71 13.94
N ASN A 144 -18.71 2.69 14.73
CA ASN A 144 -17.75 3.46 15.52
C ASN A 144 -17.55 2.71 16.86
N LEU A 145 -16.44 2.00 16.96
CA LEU A 145 -16.10 1.17 18.11
C LEU A 145 -15.91 2.01 19.39
N THR A 146 -15.33 3.22 19.22
CA THR A 146 -15.12 4.17 20.33
C THR A 146 -16.44 4.69 20.89
N LYS A 147 -17.38 5.08 20.02
CA LYS A 147 -18.68 5.62 20.42
C LYS A 147 -19.77 4.57 20.58
N LYS A 148 -19.48 3.32 20.24
CA LYS A 148 -20.40 2.18 20.29
C LYS A 148 -21.70 2.43 19.52
N GLN A 149 -21.61 2.95 18.29
CA GLN A 149 -22.76 3.29 17.46
C GLN A 149 -22.53 3.00 15.99
N GLU A 150 -23.59 2.72 15.25
CA GLU A 150 -23.54 2.66 13.78
C GLU A 150 -23.20 4.01 13.18
N VAL A 151 -22.46 4.01 12.09
CA VAL A 151 -22.05 5.21 11.36
C VAL A 151 -21.90 4.92 9.87
N LEU A 152 -22.24 5.89 9.04
CA LEU A 152 -21.95 5.85 7.61
C LEU A 152 -20.57 6.44 7.35
N ILE A 153 -19.72 5.67 6.68
CA ILE A 153 -18.31 6.00 6.47
C ILE A 153 -18.10 6.25 4.97
N PRO A 154 -17.47 7.37 4.57
CA PRO A 154 -17.15 7.64 3.16
C PRO A 154 -16.01 6.73 2.71
N PHE A 155 -16.37 5.58 2.15
CA PHE A 155 -15.43 4.51 1.80
C PHE A 155 -14.36 4.98 0.81
N ASN A 156 -14.77 5.64 -0.29
CA ASN A 156 -13.83 6.12 -1.30
C ASN A 156 -12.82 7.12 -0.74
N TRP A 157 -13.21 7.97 0.22
CA TRP A 157 -12.28 8.88 0.89
C TRP A 157 -11.18 8.12 1.65
N PHE A 158 -11.57 7.21 2.55
CA PHE A 158 -10.60 6.47 3.34
C PHE A 158 -9.81 5.46 2.51
N TYR A 159 -10.42 4.89 1.46
CA TYR A 159 -9.71 4.00 0.56
C TYR A 159 -8.60 4.71 -0.23
N MET A 160 -8.80 5.96 -0.63
CA MET A 160 -7.74 6.77 -1.25
C MET A 160 -6.52 6.99 -0.35
N ILE A 161 -6.74 7.03 0.99
CA ILE A 161 -5.70 7.32 1.98
C ILE A 161 -5.05 6.04 2.49
N ASN A 162 -5.87 5.10 2.90
CA ASN A 162 -5.44 3.88 3.60
C ASN A 162 -5.07 2.75 2.63
N GLU A 163 -5.71 2.69 1.44
CA GLU A 163 -5.63 1.56 0.50
C GLU A 163 -5.77 0.19 1.19
N PHE A 164 -4.64 -0.51 1.30
CA PHE A 164 -4.54 -1.85 1.86
C PHE A 164 -4.12 -1.85 3.34
N ASN A 165 -4.03 -0.69 4.00
CA ASN A 165 -3.78 -0.61 5.43
C ASN A 165 -5.12 -0.59 6.16
N GLY A 166 -5.24 -1.45 7.17
CA GLY A 166 -6.42 -1.61 8.00
C GLY A 166 -7.39 -2.75 7.63
N PRO A 167 -7.36 -3.39 6.43
CA PRO A 167 -7.99 -4.69 6.27
C PRO A 167 -7.35 -5.71 7.21
N SER A 168 -8.16 -6.58 7.78
CA SER A 168 -7.70 -7.62 8.69
C SER A 168 -8.68 -8.76 8.76
N ALA A 169 -8.20 -9.98 9.05
CA ALA A 169 -9.03 -11.15 9.29
C ALA A 169 -8.55 -11.90 10.54
N GLY A 170 -9.46 -12.66 11.16
CA GLY A 170 -9.17 -13.42 12.37
C GLY A 170 -10.11 -14.61 12.53
N ASN A 171 -9.81 -15.48 13.50
CA ASN A 171 -10.68 -16.60 13.85
C ASN A 171 -11.95 -16.12 14.57
N CYS A 172 -11.91 -14.92 15.16
CA CYS A 172 -13.05 -14.22 15.72
C CYS A 172 -12.98 -12.72 15.38
N THR A 173 -14.03 -12.00 15.70
CA THR A 173 -14.13 -10.53 15.49
C THR A 173 -13.00 -9.78 16.18
N GLU A 174 -12.70 -10.15 17.41
CA GLU A 174 -11.71 -9.48 18.25
C GLU A 174 -10.30 -9.66 17.70
N GLU A 175 -9.93 -10.86 17.20
CA GLU A 175 -8.64 -11.06 16.52
C GLU A 175 -8.48 -10.17 15.31
N ALA A 176 -9.52 -10.10 14.46
CA ALA A 176 -9.49 -9.27 13.27
C ALA A 176 -9.37 -7.78 13.63
N LEU A 177 -10.14 -7.29 14.61
CA LEU A 177 -10.09 -5.89 15.03
C LEU A 177 -8.76 -5.52 15.68
N SER A 178 -8.23 -6.38 16.58
CA SER A 178 -6.90 -6.17 17.20
C SER A 178 -5.81 -6.04 16.14
N GLN A 179 -5.80 -6.95 15.14
CA GLN A 179 -4.84 -6.92 14.05
C GLN A 179 -4.94 -5.62 13.23
N GLY A 180 -6.15 -5.20 12.86
CA GLY A 180 -6.36 -3.98 12.06
C GLY A 180 -5.98 -2.70 12.83
N ILE A 181 -6.29 -2.63 14.13
CA ILE A 181 -5.89 -1.49 14.98
C ILE A 181 -4.37 -1.44 15.10
N CYS A 182 -3.72 -2.57 15.40
CA CYS A 182 -2.27 -2.64 15.56
C CYS A 182 -1.54 -2.27 14.27
N GLU A 183 -2.00 -2.75 13.11
CA GLU A 183 -1.40 -2.37 11.82
C GLU A 183 -1.48 -0.86 11.57
N LEU A 184 -2.64 -0.24 11.79
CA LEU A 184 -2.80 1.20 11.58
C LEU A 184 -1.91 2.04 12.50
N ILE A 185 -1.74 1.63 13.76
CA ILE A 185 -0.84 2.28 14.70
C ILE A 185 0.62 2.08 14.29
N GLU A 186 1.00 0.88 13.89
CA GLU A 186 2.33 0.58 13.35
C GLU A 186 2.68 1.51 12.19
N ARG A 187 1.77 1.65 11.21
CA ARG A 187 1.96 2.55 10.06
C ARG A 187 2.03 4.01 10.48
N HIS A 188 1.18 4.42 11.41
CA HIS A 188 1.14 5.80 11.92
C HIS A 188 2.46 6.17 12.61
N THR A 189 2.89 5.39 13.59
CA THR A 189 4.10 5.70 14.36
C THR A 189 5.36 5.58 13.50
N SER A 190 5.44 4.57 12.63
CA SER A 190 6.52 4.42 11.65
C SER A 190 6.63 5.65 10.73
N SER A 191 5.49 6.16 10.25
CA SER A 191 5.44 7.39 9.45
C SER A 191 5.96 8.60 10.24
N MET A 192 5.53 8.77 11.48
CA MET A 192 5.94 9.88 12.33
C MET A 192 7.45 9.86 12.62
N VAL A 193 8.01 8.69 12.94
CA VAL A 193 9.43 8.52 13.22
C VAL A 193 10.28 8.79 11.98
N SER A 194 9.91 8.18 10.85
CA SER A 194 10.72 8.25 9.63
C SER A 194 10.70 9.62 8.96
N HIS A 195 9.55 10.31 8.91
CA HIS A 195 9.47 11.63 8.27
C HIS A 195 10.20 12.74 9.03
N LYS A 196 10.24 12.63 10.36
CA LYS A 196 10.86 13.63 11.21
C LYS A 196 12.25 13.25 11.68
N ASN A 197 12.74 12.06 11.30
CA ASN A 197 13.96 11.45 11.83
C ASN A 197 14.00 11.58 13.37
N LEU A 198 12.87 11.20 14.02
CA LEU A 198 12.73 11.37 15.46
C LEU A 198 13.78 10.53 16.20
N ASN A 199 14.49 11.16 17.12
CA ASN A 199 15.37 10.47 18.04
C ASN A 199 14.50 9.79 19.12
N VAL A 200 14.28 8.50 18.97
CA VAL A 200 13.45 7.69 19.88
C VAL A 200 14.35 6.84 20.78
N PRO A 201 13.88 6.44 21.98
CA PRO A 201 14.66 5.58 22.85
C PRO A 201 15.01 4.25 22.19
N GLY A 202 16.25 3.80 22.34
CA GLY A 202 16.65 2.43 22.02
C GLY A 202 16.15 1.46 23.10
N ILE A 203 15.89 0.22 22.72
CA ILE A 203 15.45 -0.83 23.66
C ILE A 203 16.59 -1.83 23.86
N ASN A 204 16.89 -2.14 25.15
CA ASN A 204 17.86 -3.14 25.50
C ASN A 204 17.35 -4.53 25.10
N LEU A 205 18.02 -5.19 24.15
CA LEU A 205 17.62 -6.51 23.64
C LEU A 205 17.67 -7.61 24.72
N ASP A 206 18.55 -7.47 25.70
CA ASP A 206 18.67 -8.45 26.81
C ASP A 206 17.55 -8.29 27.85
N SER A 207 16.68 -7.28 27.73
CA SER A 207 15.55 -7.06 28.64
C SER A 207 14.28 -7.81 28.24
N PHE A 208 14.23 -8.42 27.05
CA PHE A 208 13.13 -9.27 26.63
C PHE A 208 13.16 -10.62 27.36
N THR A 209 11.99 -11.14 27.72
CA THR A 209 11.84 -12.34 28.54
C THR A 209 11.08 -13.48 27.85
N ASP A 210 10.33 -13.17 26.78
CA ASP A 210 9.60 -14.19 26.02
C ASP A 210 10.59 -15.18 25.37
N PRO A 211 10.43 -16.51 25.62
CA PRO A 211 11.36 -17.52 25.08
C PRO A 211 11.48 -17.52 23.56
N LEU A 212 10.38 -17.24 22.84
CA LEU A 212 10.38 -17.20 21.39
C LEU A 212 11.14 -15.98 20.86
N VAL A 213 10.96 -14.81 21.49
CA VAL A 213 11.71 -13.59 21.16
C VAL A 213 13.19 -13.81 21.40
N ILE A 214 13.58 -14.40 22.54
CA ILE A 214 14.97 -14.72 22.86
C ILE A 214 15.57 -15.70 21.84
N GLU A 215 14.82 -16.75 21.48
CA GLU A 215 15.25 -17.71 20.45
C GLU A 215 15.55 -17.01 19.11
N ILE A 216 14.63 -16.17 18.65
CA ILE A 216 14.78 -15.46 17.37
C ILE A 216 15.95 -14.49 17.43
N LEU A 217 16.11 -13.71 18.50
CA LEU A 217 17.28 -12.82 18.70
C LEU A 217 18.60 -13.59 18.66
N ASN A 218 18.64 -14.78 19.28
CA ASN A 218 19.83 -15.62 19.24
C ASN A 218 20.15 -16.15 17.83
N LYS A 219 19.15 -16.42 16.99
CA LYS A 219 19.33 -16.79 15.58
C LYS A 219 20.02 -15.65 14.81
N TYR A 220 19.56 -14.42 14.94
CA TYR A 220 20.19 -13.24 14.32
C TYR A 220 21.63 -13.04 14.84
N LYS A 221 21.81 -13.12 16.14
CA LYS A 221 23.13 -12.96 16.77
C LYS A 221 24.15 -14.01 16.31
N LYS A 222 23.70 -15.27 16.18
CA LYS A 222 24.53 -16.39 15.69
C LYS A 222 25.06 -16.13 14.28
N GLU A 223 24.23 -15.57 13.41
CA GLU A 223 24.59 -15.25 12.03
C GLU A 223 25.34 -13.91 11.89
N GLY A 224 25.65 -13.22 13.00
CA GLY A 224 26.38 -11.95 13.01
C GLY A 224 25.58 -10.74 12.56
N ILE A 225 24.27 -10.88 12.41
CA ILE A 225 23.37 -9.81 11.99
C ILE A 225 23.18 -8.83 13.15
N ARG A 226 23.36 -7.55 12.88
CA ARG A 226 23.19 -6.48 13.86
C ARG A 226 21.73 -6.02 13.88
N ILE A 227 21.17 -5.89 15.09
CA ILE A 227 19.81 -5.47 15.36
C ILE A 227 19.82 -4.25 16.27
N TYR A 228 18.97 -3.27 15.94
CA TYR A 228 18.70 -2.08 16.75
C TYR A 228 17.19 -1.99 16.94
N ALA A 229 16.74 -2.16 18.18
CA ALA A 229 15.33 -2.00 18.55
C ALA A 229 15.09 -0.61 19.13
N SER A 230 13.98 0.01 18.79
CA SER A 230 13.59 1.35 19.23
C SER A 230 12.13 1.43 19.63
N ASP A 231 11.82 2.25 20.62
CA ASP A 231 10.45 2.51 21.06
C ASP A 231 9.73 3.46 20.11
N PHE A 232 8.85 2.90 19.29
CA PHE A 232 7.98 3.63 18.37
C PHE A 232 6.59 3.88 18.94
N SER A 233 6.34 3.58 20.21
CA SER A 233 5.01 3.76 20.81
C SER A 233 4.56 5.23 20.79
N LEU A 234 5.50 6.15 20.80
CA LEU A 234 5.28 7.60 20.84
C LEU A 234 4.23 7.97 21.91
N ASP A 235 3.28 8.80 21.54
CA ASP A 235 2.18 9.21 22.43
C ASP A 235 0.91 8.38 22.26
N THR A 236 0.93 7.31 21.43
CA THR A 236 -0.25 6.46 21.23
C THR A 236 -0.62 5.64 22.45
N GLY A 237 0.36 5.29 23.27
CA GLY A 237 0.18 4.40 24.43
C GLY A 237 0.02 2.92 24.05
N ILE A 238 0.26 2.55 22.78
CA ILE A 238 0.23 1.18 22.27
C ILE A 238 1.66 0.76 21.95
N PRO A 239 2.16 -0.38 22.50
CA PRO A 239 3.54 -0.77 22.30
C PRO A 239 3.82 -1.05 20.83
N THR A 240 4.74 -0.29 20.30
CA THR A 240 5.24 -0.40 18.92
C THR A 240 6.75 -0.39 18.94
N ILE A 241 7.37 -1.37 18.32
CA ILE A 241 8.82 -1.53 18.28
C ILE A 241 9.31 -1.39 16.85
N GLY A 242 10.14 -0.37 16.60
CA GLY A 242 10.90 -0.25 15.36
C GLY A 242 12.14 -1.15 15.43
N LEU A 243 12.44 -1.86 14.34
CA LEU A 243 13.58 -2.76 14.25
C LEU A 243 14.37 -2.50 12.99
N LEU A 244 15.62 -2.06 13.14
CA LEU A 244 16.58 -1.94 12.05
C LEU A 244 17.58 -3.08 12.14
N ALA A 245 17.76 -3.81 11.04
CA ALA A 245 18.68 -4.94 10.98
C ALA A 245 19.53 -4.90 9.71
N TRP A 246 20.79 -5.32 9.82
CA TRP A 246 21.71 -5.44 8.70
C TRP A 246 22.81 -6.45 8.98
N ASP A 247 23.33 -7.06 7.92
CA ASP A 247 24.43 -8.01 8.00
C ASP A 247 25.71 -7.37 7.44
N PRO A 248 26.69 -7.03 8.30
CA PRO A 248 27.96 -6.46 7.85
C PRO A 248 28.75 -7.34 6.90
N ALA A 249 28.52 -8.66 6.91
CA ALA A 249 29.28 -9.61 6.10
C ALA A 249 28.75 -9.74 4.67
N THR A 250 27.47 -9.43 4.43
CA THR A 250 26.80 -9.60 3.12
C THR A 250 26.33 -8.28 2.50
N PHE A 251 26.27 -7.19 3.29
CA PHE A 251 25.92 -5.87 2.80
C PHE A 251 27.09 -5.21 2.05
N PRO A 252 26.89 -4.54 0.90
CA PRO A 252 25.61 -4.36 0.18
C PRO A 252 25.33 -5.43 -0.88
N ASP A 253 26.23 -6.38 -1.14
CA ASP A 253 26.22 -7.23 -2.34
C ASP A 253 25.10 -8.28 -2.33
N LEU A 254 24.82 -8.87 -1.18
CA LEU A 254 23.84 -9.97 -1.04
C LEU A 254 22.68 -9.63 -0.10
N SER A 255 22.72 -8.49 0.57
CA SER A 255 21.67 -8.05 1.49
C SER A 255 21.52 -6.53 1.53
N GLU A 256 20.37 -6.08 2.00
CA GLU A 256 20.06 -4.69 2.28
C GLU A 256 19.96 -4.43 3.79
N ILE A 257 19.95 -3.15 4.17
CA ILE A 257 19.56 -2.73 5.52
C ILE A 257 18.05 -2.78 5.57
N VAL A 258 17.47 -3.59 6.46
CA VAL A 258 16.04 -3.80 6.58
C VAL A 258 15.52 -3.06 7.80
N TRP A 259 14.51 -2.22 7.60
CA TRP A 259 13.88 -1.45 8.66
C TRP A 259 12.39 -1.73 8.70
N THR A 260 11.92 -2.28 9.84
CA THR A 260 10.56 -2.74 10.07
C THR A 260 9.99 -2.19 11.37
N ALA A 261 8.73 -2.46 11.62
CA ALA A 261 8.11 -2.24 12.92
C ALA A 261 7.15 -3.39 13.25
N GLY A 262 6.82 -3.52 14.52
CA GLY A 262 5.81 -4.44 15.00
C GLY A 262 5.00 -3.81 16.13
N THR A 263 3.68 -3.95 16.07
CA THR A 263 2.74 -3.46 17.07
C THR A 263 1.86 -4.60 17.57
N ALA A 264 1.69 -4.70 18.87
CA ALA A 264 0.77 -5.64 19.51
C ALA A 264 0.33 -5.07 20.87
N PRO A 265 -0.74 -5.58 21.53
CA PRO A 265 -1.06 -5.19 22.89
C PRO A 265 0.05 -5.51 23.92
N ASP A 266 0.82 -6.56 23.67
CA ASP A 266 1.94 -7.04 24.47
C ASP A 266 3.27 -6.58 23.84
N PRO A 267 4.19 -5.91 24.56
CA PRO A 267 5.46 -5.47 24.02
C PRO A 267 6.39 -6.62 23.57
N GLU A 268 6.35 -7.79 24.21
CA GLU A 268 7.10 -8.97 23.79
C GLU A 268 6.62 -9.46 22.41
N LYS A 269 5.31 -9.48 22.20
CA LYS A 269 4.73 -9.82 20.90
C LYS A 269 4.98 -8.76 19.84
N ALA A 270 4.98 -7.48 20.21
CA ALA A 270 5.37 -6.42 19.30
C ALA A 270 6.81 -6.64 18.76
N MET A 271 7.73 -7.04 19.64
CA MET A 271 9.10 -7.40 19.25
C MET A 271 9.13 -8.64 18.36
N GLY A 272 8.39 -9.70 18.71
CA GLY A 272 8.29 -10.91 17.89
C GLY A 272 7.77 -10.62 16.48
N ARG A 273 6.79 -9.72 16.34
CA ARG A 273 6.27 -9.26 15.04
C ARG A 273 7.33 -8.50 14.23
N ALA A 274 8.05 -7.57 14.85
CA ALA A 274 9.12 -6.83 14.18
C ALA A 274 10.25 -7.75 13.70
N LEU A 275 10.68 -8.71 14.54
CA LEU A 275 11.71 -9.70 14.19
C LEU A 275 11.30 -10.60 13.02
N THR A 276 10.08 -11.12 13.04
CA THR A 276 9.57 -12.01 11.98
C THR A 276 9.28 -11.24 10.68
N GLU A 277 8.84 -9.97 10.75
CA GLU A 277 8.74 -9.08 9.58
C GLU A 277 10.11 -8.85 8.94
N THR A 278 11.12 -8.58 9.76
CA THR A 278 12.51 -8.41 9.29
C THR A 278 12.99 -9.64 8.54
N ALA A 279 12.77 -10.85 9.07
CA ALA A 279 13.14 -12.10 8.40
C ALA A 279 12.40 -12.28 7.06
N GLN A 280 11.11 -11.96 7.03
CA GLN A 280 10.30 -12.03 5.82
C GLN A 280 10.83 -11.13 4.70
N LEU A 281 11.23 -9.91 5.04
CA LEU A 281 11.69 -8.91 4.06
C LEU A 281 13.17 -9.10 3.67
N ALA A 282 13.99 -9.56 4.60
CA ALA A 282 15.44 -9.65 4.41
C ALA A 282 15.92 -10.79 3.49
N GLY A 283 15.06 -11.77 3.18
CA GLY A 283 15.48 -12.96 2.43
C GLY A 283 16.69 -13.65 3.07
N ASP A 284 16.68 -13.78 4.40
CA ASP A 284 17.75 -14.34 5.24
C ASP A 284 19.11 -13.59 5.14
N PHE A 285 19.11 -12.35 4.63
CA PHE A 285 20.32 -11.50 4.44
C PHE A 285 21.41 -12.13 3.54
N ASN A 286 21.05 -12.98 2.58
CA ASN A 286 22.02 -13.62 1.70
C ASN A 286 21.44 -14.01 0.32
N SER A 287 20.28 -13.44 -0.06
CA SER A 287 19.59 -13.81 -1.29
C SER A 287 19.89 -12.91 -2.50
N GLY A 288 20.51 -11.75 -2.28
CA GLY A 288 20.67 -10.70 -3.29
C GLY A 288 19.32 -10.09 -3.76
N SER A 289 18.22 -10.42 -3.07
CA SER A 289 16.89 -9.91 -3.41
C SER A 289 16.68 -8.52 -2.81
N ASN A 290 16.13 -7.61 -3.60
CA ASN A 290 15.65 -6.33 -3.11
C ASN A 290 14.35 -6.53 -2.34
N TYR A 291 14.24 -6.00 -1.13
CA TYR A 291 12.98 -6.00 -0.39
C TYR A 291 12.12 -4.80 -0.78
N VAL A 292 10.82 -4.98 -0.71
CA VAL A 292 9.85 -3.88 -0.86
C VAL A 292 9.61 -3.27 0.52
N ALA A 293 9.96 -2.00 0.68
CA ALA A 293 9.76 -1.29 1.94
C ALA A 293 8.26 -1.18 2.29
N SER A 294 7.90 -1.58 3.50
CA SER A 294 6.54 -1.48 4.02
C SER A 294 6.50 -0.52 5.21
N GLY A 295 5.81 0.61 5.07
CA GLY A 295 5.64 1.58 6.17
C GLY A 295 6.87 2.42 6.54
N LEU A 296 8.08 1.88 6.46
CA LEU A 296 9.34 2.58 6.70
C LEU A 296 10.18 2.70 5.42
N PRO A 297 10.96 3.78 5.24
CA PRO A 297 11.79 3.94 4.04
C PRO A 297 12.97 2.96 4.03
N LYS A 298 13.49 2.66 2.84
CA LYS A 298 14.76 1.97 2.72
C LYS A 298 15.90 2.85 3.24
N VAL A 299 16.80 2.23 3.98
CA VAL A 299 18.08 2.82 4.40
C VAL A 299 19.17 2.23 3.52
N THR A 300 19.84 3.05 2.74
CA THR A 300 20.90 2.61 1.83
C THR A 300 22.31 2.77 2.42
N ASN A 301 22.45 3.57 3.48
CA ASN A 301 23.68 3.75 4.23
C ASN A 301 23.35 3.72 5.73
N ILE A 302 24.04 2.92 6.50
CA ILE A 302 23.80 2.78 7.95
C ILE A 302 24.00 4.10 8.70
N GLU A 303 24.87 4.98 8.22
CA GLU A 303 25.09 6.30 8.82
C GLU A 303 23.86 7.21 8.75
N ASP A 304 23.00 7.03 7.74
CA ASP A 304 21.75 7.79 7.62
C ASP A 304 20.72 7.41 8.70
N ALA A 305 20.91 6.24 9.33
CA ALA A 305 20.08 5.76 10.44
C ALA A 305 20.73 6.00 11.82
N ARG A 306 21.65 6.96 11.98
CA ARG A 306 22.31 7.22 13.28
C ARG A 306 21.34 7.55 14.39
N PHE A 307 20.24 8.21 14.10
CA PHE A 307 19.17 8.51 15.07
C PHE A 307 18.48 7.25 15.63
N ILE A 308 18.63 6.08 14.98
CA ILE A 308 18.18 4.77 15.44
C ILE A 308 19.33 3.95 16.04
N THR A 309 20.51 3.95 15.38
CA THR A 309 21.64 3.10 15.79
C THR A 309 22.41 3.68 16.98
N HIS A 310 22.27 4.99 17.25
CA HIS A 310 22.90 5.68 18.37
C HIS A 310 21.87 6.51 19.14
N PRO A 311 20.90 5.87 19.81
CA PRO A 311 19.86 6.58 20.53
C PRO A 311 20.44 7.33 21.73
N GLU A 312 19.88 8.49 22.06
CA GLU A 312 20.30 9.28 23.24
C GLU A 312 19.96 8.60 24.57
N LYS A 313 18.97 7.72 24.56
CA LYS A 313 18.46 7.01 25.74
C LYS A 313 18.19 5.55 25.42
N MET A 314 18.60 4.66 26.33
CA MET A 314 18.21 3.25 26.32
C MET A 314 17.15 3.00 27.38
N ILE A 315 16.18 2.14 27.07
CA ILE A 315 15.14 1.68 27.98
C ILE A 315 15.06 0.15 27.98
N ASN A 316 14.41 -0.42 28.97
CA ASN A 316 14.09 -1.86 29.00
C ASN A 316 12.68 -2.11 28.46
N ALA A 317 12.45 -3.32 27.98
CA ALA A 317 11.15 -3.76 27.43
C ALA A 317 9.99 -3.62 28.43
N ASP A 318 10.25 -3.86 29.71
CA ASP A 318 9.28 -3.73 30.81
C ASP A 318 8.80 -2.29 31.08
N THR A 319 9.44 -1.29 30.48
CA THR A 319 9.01 0.11 30.55
C THR A 319 8.02 0.51 29.45
N LEU A 320 7.83 -0.34 28.45
CA LEU A 320 6.85 -0.13 27.40
C LEU A 320 5.41 -0.30 27.93
N PRO A 321 4.42 0.34 27.32
CA PRO A 321 3.03 0.08 27.65
C PRO A 321 2.70 -1.41 27.48
N ASP A 322 1.86 -1.95 28.34
CA ASP A 322 1.31 -3.31 28.24
C ASP A 322 -0.21 -3.24 28.33
N LEU A 323 -0.88 -3.61 27.25
CA LEU A 323 -2.34 -3.63 27.12
C LEU A 323 -2.89 -5.06 27.00
N SER A 324 -2.01 -6.05 27.16
CA SER A 324 -2.35 -7.47 27.02
C SER A 324 -3.37 -7.94 28.04
N SER A 325 -4.10 -8.97 27.69
CA SER A 325 -5.06 -9.65 28.57
C SER A 325 -5.27 -11.09 28.13
N HIS A 326 -5.56 -11.99 29.09
CA HIS A 326 -6.02 -13.34 28.75
C HIS A 326 -7.37 -13.38 28.03
N ASN A 327 -8.10 -12.28 27.99
CA ASN A 327 -9.34 -12.13 27.25
C ASN A 327 -9.13 -11.15 26.09
N ILE A 328 -9.12 -11.65 24.86
CA ILE A 328 -8.89 -10.84 23.66
C ILE A 328 -9.91 -9.70 23.47
N LYS A 329 -11.14 -9.86 24.00
CA LYS A 329 -12.11 -8.77 23.99
C LYS A 329 -11.64 -7.61 24.85
N THR A 330 -11.09 -7.91 26.03
CA THR A 330 -10.50 -6.90 26.92
C THR A 330 -9.30 -6.21 26.26
N GLU A 331 -8.45 -6.95 25.54
CA GLU A 331 -7.35 -6.34 24.77
C GLU A 331 -7.85 -5.33 23.75
N VAL A 332 -8.86 -5.69 22.95
CA VAL A 332 -9.47 -4.77 21.98
C VAL A 332 -10.09 -3.55 22.67
N GLU A 333 -10.77 -3.76 23.80
CA GLU A 333 -11.34 -2.66 24.59
C GLU A 333 -10.24 -1.75 25.14
N ASN A 334 -9.11 -2.30 25.62
CA ASN A 334 -7.95 -1.54 26.08
C ASN A 334 -7.32 -0.71 24.95
N LEU A 335 -7.14 -1.30 23.75
CA LEU A 335 -6.64 -0.60 22.58
C LEU A 335 -7.54 0.59 22.21
N ILE A 336 -8.86 0.36 22.13
CA ILE A 336 -9.85 1.39 21.78
C ILE A 336 -9.87 2.50 22.85
N GLN A 337 -9.87 2.14 24.13
CA GLN A 337 -9.88 3.12 25.21
C GLN A 337 -8.59 3.95 25.26
N THR A 338 -7.44 3.32 25.02
CA THR A 338 -6.15 4.01 24.96
C THR A 338 -6.14 5.04 23.84
N LEU A 339 -6.66 4.68 22.66
CA LEU A 339 -6.78 5.59 21.53
C LEU A 339 -7.80 6.71 21.78
N ASP A 340 -8.94 6.42 22.40
CA ASP A 340 -9.95 7.42 22.76
C ASP A 340 -9.38 8.46 23.73
N ASN A 341 -8.62 8.04 24.73
CA ASN A 341 -7.92 8.93 25.67
C ASN A 341 -6.94 9.91 24.96
N LYS A 342 -6.49 9.54 23.75
CA LYS A 342 -5.63 10.38 22.89
C LYS A 342 -6.42 11.16 21.82
N GLY A 343 -7.74 11.04 21.81
CA GLY A 343 -8.64 11.74 20.89
C GLY A 343 -8.79 11.08 19.52
N TYR A 344 -8.33 9.83 19.37
CA TYR A 344 -8.59 9.02 18.18
C TYR A 344 -9.92 8.27 18.29
N GLN A 345 -10.55 8.05 17.15
CA GLN A 345 -11.72 7.17 17.05
C GLN A 345 -11.37 5.97 16.19
N VAL A 346 -11.84 4.80 16.59
CA VAL A 346 -11.69 3.57 15.83
C VAL A 346 -13.00 3.25 15.14
N LEU A 347 -12.97 3.15 13.82
CA LEU A 347 -14.10 2.79 12.97
C LEU A 347 -13.83 1.44 12.32
N ALA A 348 -14.86 0.65 12.08
CA ALA A 348 -14.74 -0.62 11.38
C ALA A 348 -15.88 -0.80 10.38
N ILE A 349 -15.56 -1.28 9.19
CA ILE A 349 -16.50 -1.76 8.18
C ILE A 349 -16.33 -3.26 8.10
N SER A 350 -17.41 -4.04 8.28
CA SER A 350 -17.34 -5.49 8.09
C SER A 350 -17.17 -5.79 6.60
N THR A 351 -16.06 -6.41 6.26
CA THR A 351 -15.74 -6.88 4.90
C THR A 351 -15.85 -8.39 4.76
N MET A 352 -16.39 -9.06 5.79
CA MET A 352 -16.55 -10.50 5.86
C MET A 352 -17.29 -11.03 4.61
N HIS A 353 -16.67 -11.96 3.91
CA HIS A 353 -17.29 -12.59 2.74
C HIS A 353 -18.44 -13.51 3.15
N LYS A 354 -19.66 -13.26 2.62
CA LYS A 354 -20.93 -13.89 3.03
C LYS A 354 -20.89 -15.43 3.09
N LYS A 355 -20.18 -16.11 2.19
CA LYS A 355 -20.06 -17.57 2.18
C LYS A 355 -18.89 -18.05 3.03
N LEU A 356 -17.75 -17.36 2.96
CA LEU A 356 -16.55 -17.76 3.69
C LEU A 356 -16.71 -17.55 5.20
N GLU A 357 -17.44 -16.53 5.64
CA GLU A 357 -17.74 -16.22 7.06
C GLU A 357 -16.48 -16.28 7.98
N VAL A 358 -15.32 -15.93 7.45
CA VAL A 358 -14.14 -15.62 8.24
C VAL A 358 -14.28 -14.16 8.66
N PRO A 359 -14.28 -13.84 9.96
CA PRO A 359 -14.35 -12.47 10.41
C PRO A 359 -13.29 -11.61 9.74
N ALA A 360 -13.72 -10.57 9.05
CA ALA A 360 -12.86 -9.65 8.34
C ALA A 360 -13.41 -8.24 8.40
N PHE A 361 -12.53 -7.27 8.63
CA PHE A 361 -12.88 -5.87 8.80
C PHE A 361 -11.93 -4.97 8.01
N TYR A 362 -12.43 -3.81 7.63
CA TYR A 362 -11.64 -2.68 7.24
C TYR A 362 -11.67 -1.67 8.38
N THR A 363 -10.57 -1.62 9.14
CA THR A 363 -10.41 -0.73 10.27
C THR A 363 -9.91 0.63 9.79
N ILE A 364 -10.42 1.71 10.37
CA ILE A 364 -10.08 3.09 10.03
C ILE A 364 -9.90 3.87 11.32
N ILE A 365 -8.79 4.60 11.42
CA ILE A 365 -8.49 5.51 12.53
C ILE A 365 -8.26 6.90 11.94
N PRO A 366 -9.28 7.77 11.90
CA PRO A 366 -9.10 9.14 11.43
C PRO A 366 -8.03 9.86 12.26
N GLY A 367 -7.00 10.37 11.60
CA GLY A 367 -5.83 10.97 12.24
C GLY A 367 -4.60 10.06 12.30
N ALA A 368 -4.74 8.77 11.99
CA ALA A 368 -3.57 7.94 11.71
C ALA A 368 -2.94 8.35 10.37
N HIS A 369 -1.65 8.57 10.37
CA HIS A 369 -0.89 9.04 9.22
C HIS A 369 -0.13 7.89 8.57
N PHE A 370 -0.02 7.93 7.24
CA PHE A 370 0.71 6.95 6.45
C PHE A 370 1.82 7.62 5.66
N ARG A 371 2.97 6.98 5.53
CA ARG A 371 4.16 7.54 4.91
C ARG A 371 3.93 8.06 3.49
N GLU A 372 3.24 7.29 2.68
CA GLU A 372 3.23 7.52 1.24
C GLU A 372 2.12 8.46 0.76
N ARG A 373 0.99 8.51 1.45
CA ARG A 373 -0.21 9.18 0.95
C ARG A 373 -0.68 10.37 1.76
N ALA A 374 -0.36 10.40 3.04
CA ALA A 374 -0.86 11.46 3.91
C ALA A 374 0.01 12.73 3.93
N VAL A 375 1.30 12.62 3.62
CA VAL A 375 2.27 13.73 3.79
C VAL A 375 1.95 14.95 2.95
N ALA A 376 1.42 14.74 1.74
CA ALA A 376 1.04 15.81 0.81
C ALA A 376 -0.47 15.92 0.61
N ALA A 377 -1.25 15.14 1.38
CA ALA A 377 -2.69 15.06 1.22
C ALA A 377 -3.39 16.25 1.86
N SER A 378 -4.30 16.88 1.13
CA SER A 378 -5.18 17.93 1.61
C SER A 378 -6.63 17.64 1.27
N VAL A 379 -7.55 18.22 2.06
CA VAL A 379 -8.98 18.14 1.77
C VAL A 379 -9.28 18.67 0.36
N GLY A 380 -8.65 19.77 -0.04
CA GLY A 380 -8.83 20.34 -1.36
C GLY A 380 -8.35 19.41 -2.47
N MET A 381 -7.19 18.76 -2.30
CA MET A 381 -6.63 17.83 -3.29
C MET A 381 -7.53 16.60 -3.45
N PHE A 382 -7.96 15.98 -2.35
CA PHE A 382 -8.85 14.82 -2.42
C PHE A 382 -10.25 15.18 -2.89
N SER A 383 -10.78 16.37 -2.55
CA SER A 383 -12.02 16.86 -3.13
C SER A 383 -11.90 17.04 -4.64
N ALA A 384 -10.78 17.60 -5.13
CA ALA A 384 -10.53 17.71 -6.57
C ALA A 384 -10.52 16.34 -7.26
N ARG A 385 -9.87 15.35 -6.67
CA ARG A 385 -9.88 13.97 -7.17
C ARG A 385 -11.29 13.38 -7.18
N LEU A 386 -12.03 13.48 -6.08
CA LEU A 386 -13.40 12.98 -5.99
C LEU A 386 -14.35 13.65 -7.00
N ILE A 387 -14.15 14.94 -7.30
CA ILE A 387 -14.87 15.65 -8.36
C ILE A 387 -14.63 14.95 -9.70
N THR A 388 -13.39 14.62 -10.03
CA THR A 388 -13.07 13.97 -11.32
C THR A 388 -13.56 12.52 -11.40
N GLU A 389 -13.72 11.84 -10.28
CA GLU A 389 -14.23 10.47 -10.21
C GLU A 389 -15.77 10.40 -10.20
N SER A 390 -16.45 11.49 -9.76
CA SER A 390 -17.90 11.50 -9.50
C SER A 390 -18.73 12.18 -10.58
N PHE A 391 -18.12 13.00 -11.43
CA PHE A 391 -18.80 13.80 -12.44
C PHE A 391 -18.20 13.55 -13.84
N ASP A 392 -19.02 13.77 -14.88
CA ASP A 392 -18.48 13.81 -16.24
C ASP A 392 -17.47 14.96 -16.40
N PRO A 393 -16.57 14.91 -17.40
CA PRO A 393 -15.49 15.89 -17.51
C PRO A 393 -15.95 17.35 -17.55
N VAL A 394 -17.10 17.67 -18.17
CA VAL A 394 -17.60 19.04 -18.30
C VAL A 394 -18.12 19.55 -16.95
N GLN A 395 -18.88 18.72 -16.26
CA GLN A 395 -19.38 19.03 -14.91
C GLN A 395 -18.20 19.13 -13.91
N ALA A 396 -17.23 18.21 -14.02
CA ALA A 396 -16.04 18.21 -13.19
C ALA A 396 -15.23 19.51 -13.36
N LEU A 397 -15.03 20.01 -14.57
CA LEU A 397 -14.37 21.29 -14.83
C LEU A 397 -15.06 22.45 -14.12
N SER A 398 -16.40 22.51 -14.17
CA SER A 398 -17.17 23.54 -13.45
C SER A 398 -16.97 23.45 -11.94
N LYS A 399 -16.98 22.24 -11.38
CA LYS A 399 -16.75 21.99 -9.95
C LYS A 399 -15.32 22.32 -9.51
N LEU A 400 -14.35 22.03 -10.37
CA LEU A 400 -12.94 22.40 -10.14
C LEU A 400 -12.75 23.93 -10.19
N ASP A 401 -13.56 24.68 -10.98
CA ASP A 401 -13.58 26.13 -10.96
C ASP A 401 -14.16 26.69 -9.64
N GLU A 402 -15.19 26.04 -9.07
CA GLU A 402 -15.69 26.37 -7.73
C GLU A 402 -14.60 26.17 -6.67
N LEU A 403 -13.87 25.05 -6.75
CA LEU A 403 -12.76 24.74 -5.84
C LEU A 403 -11.60 25.73 -5.98
N GLU A 404 -11.23 26.11 -7.21
CA GLU A 404 -10.20 27.13 -7.49
C GLU A 404 -10.57 28.49 -6.87
N LYS A 405 -11.87 28.88 -6.89
CA LYS A 405 -12.33 30.10 -6.23
C LYS A 405 -12.22 30.02 -4.72
N ALA A 406 -12.51 28.85 -4.13
CA ALA A 406 -12.38 28.64 -2.69
C ALA A 406 -10.92 28.57 -2.22
N LEU A 407 -10.06 27.92 -3.01
CA LEU A 407 -8.64 27.73 -2.74
C LEU A 407 -7.79 28.15 -3.96
N PRO A 408 -7.59 29.47 -4.18
CA PRO A 408 -6.87 29.95 -5.36
C PRO A 408 -5.39 29.55 -5.33
N GLY A 409 -4.84 29.28 -6.52
CA GLY A 409 -3.42 29.07 -6.72
C GLY A 409 -2.90 27.70 -6.30
N LYS A 410 -3.75 26.75 -5.94
CA LYS A 410 -3.32 25.38 -5.62
C LYS A 410 -3.01 24.62 -6.92
N TYR A 411 -1.85 23.92 -6.95
CA TYR A 411 -1.40 23.18 -8.13
C TYR A 411 -2.39 22.08 -8.55
N TYR A 412 -2.99 21.39 -7.59
CA TYR A 412 -3.86 20.23 -7.84
C TYR A 412 -5.15 20.61 -8.58
N THR A 413 -5.67 21.82 -8.42
CA THR A 413 -6.85 22.24 -9.21
C THR A 413 -6.52 22.32 -10.68
N SER A 414 -5.36 22.88 -11.07
CA SER A 414 -4.89 22.87 -12.46
C SER A 414 -4.56 21.46 -12.92
N PHE A 415 -3.93 20.63 -12.08
CA PHE A 415 -3.63 19.23 -12.43
C PHE A 415 -4.91 18.45 -12.79
N TYR A 416 -5.93 18.49 -11.95
CA TYR A 416 -7.19 17.78 -12.20
C TYR A 416 -8.00 18.38 -13.36
N LYS A 417 -7.95 19.70 -13.58
CA LYS A 417 -8.49 20.32 -14.80
C LYS A 417 -7.78 19.79 -16.06
N GLY A 418 -6.46 19.67 -16.01
CA GLY A 418 -5.69 19.08 -17.09
C GLY A 418 -6.14 17.65 -17.41
N LEU A 419 -6.38 16.81 -16.38
CA LEU A 419 -6.90 15.45 -16.57
C LEU A 419 -8.28 15.45 -17.26
N MET A 420 -9.18 16.33 -16.85
CA MET A 420 -10.53 16.41 -17.45
C MET A 420 -10.51 16.92 -18.89
N LEU A 421 -9.67 17.91 -19.20
CA LEU A 421 -9.47 18.39 -20.56
C LEU A 421 -8.87 17.31 -21.45
N ASN A 422 -7.88 16.57 -20.95
CA ASN A 422 -7.32 15.44 -21.68
C ASN A 422 -8.34 14.33 -21.94
N ALA A 423 -9.24 14.06 -21.01
CA ALA A 423 -10.32 13.09 -21.15
C ALA A 423 -11.33 13.45 -22.26
N ILE A 424 -11.48 14.74 -22.59
CA ILE A 424 -12.29 15.22 -23.73
C ILE A 424 -11.46 15.53 -24.97
N TYR A 425 -10.22 15.03 -25.02
CA TYR A 425 -9.28 15.18 -26.14
C TYR A 425 -8.83 16.63 -26.43
N ASP A 426 -9.02 17.58 -25.50
CA ASP A 426 -8.43 18.92 -25.61
C ASP A 426 -6.99 18.90 -25.02
N HIS A 427 -6.10 18.20 -25.73
CA HIS A 427 -4.71 18.00 -25.29
C HIS A 427 -3.93 19.31 -25.15
N GLN A 428 -4.26 20.33 -25.96
CA GLN A 428 -3.56 21.63 -25.89
C GLN A 428 -3.96 22.41 -24.62
N ALA A 429 -5.25 22.45 -24.30
CA ALA A 429 -5.72 23.08 -23.06
C ALA A 429 -5.25 22.27 -21.83
N ALA A 430 -5.26 20.94 -21.91
CA ALA A 430 -4.72 20.07 -20.87
C ALA A 430 -3.25 20.36 -20.56
N LEU A 431 -2.41 20.45 -21.61
CA LEU A 431 -0.99 20.80 -21.46
C LEU A 431 -0.79 22.13 -20.75
N THR A 432 -1.58 23.16 -21.13
CA THR A 432 -1.55 24.49 -20.48
C THR A 432 -1.88 24.41 -18.98
N GLN A 433 -2.85 23.55 -18.61
CA GLN A 433 -3.19 23.34 -17.20
C GLN A 433 -2.09 22.61 -16.43
N PHE A 434 -1.45 21.60 -17.02
CA PHE A 434 -0.32 20.91 -16.39
C PHE A 434 0.90 21.84 -16.23
N GLU A 435 1.21 22.67 -17.22
CA GLU A 435 2.25 23.71 -17.11
C GLU A 435 1.93 24.73 -15.99
N THR A 436 0.65 25.08 -15.84
CA THR A 436 0.19 25.93 -14.74
C THR A 436 0.35 25.23 -13.39
N ALA A 437 0.05 23.93 -13.32
CA ALA A 437 0.26 23.14 -12.09
C ALA A 437 1.74 23.14 -11.66
N LEU A 438 2.68 22.96 -12.59
CA LEU A 438 4.12 23.03 -12.29
C LEU A 438 4.56 24.41 -11.76
N LYS A 439 3.98 25.50 -12.29
CA LYS A 439 4.28 26.87 -11.83
C LYS A 439 3.73 27.21 -10.45
N ARG A 440 2.80 26.41 -9.92
CA ARG A 440 2.16 26.58 -8.61
C ARG A 440 2.84 25.78 -7.50
N ASP A 441 4.11 25.49 -7.65
CA ASP A 441 4.98 24.81 -6.67
C ASP A 441 4.39 23.52 -6.10
N PRO A 442 4.17 22.49 -6.95
CA PRO A 442 3.67 21.21 -6.51
C PRO A 442 4.69 20.52 -5.60
N VAL A 443 4.20 19.70 -4.68
CA VAL A 443 5.07 18.85 -3.86
C VAL A 443 5.93 17.97 -4.79
N LYS A 444 7.22 17.86 -4.49
CA LYS A 444 8.20 17.13 -5.34
C LYS A 444 7.72 15.72 -5.70
N LEU A 445 7.06 15.04 -4.76
CA LEU A 445 6.50 13.69 -4.94
C LEU A 445 5.45 13.63 -6.07
N ASN A 446 4.70 14.71 -6.32
CA ASN A 446 3.62 14.75 -7.31
C ASN A 446 4.06 15.29 -8.68
N MET A 447 5.28 15.81 -8.79
CA MET A 447 5.79 16.33 -10.05
C MET A 447 5.95 15.26 -11.14
N PRO A 448 6.38 14.01 -10.88
CA PRO A 448 6.47 12.97 -11.88
C PRO A 448 5.13 12.69 -12.57
N ASP A 449 4.01 12.71 -11.83
CA ASP A 449 2.67 12.54 -12.40
C ASP A 449 2.33 13.66 -13.39
N ILE A 450 2.64 14.91 -13.03
CA ILE A 450 2.40 16.06 -13.91
C ILE A 450 3.23 15.91 -15.20
N TYR A 451 4.51 15.57 -15.09
CA TYR A 451 5.38 15.35 -16.26
C TYR A 451 4.91 14.18 -17.14
N SER A 452 4.43 13.10 -16.53
CA SER A 452 3.87 11.95 -17.27
C SER A 452 2.67 12.36 -18.12
N HIS A 453 1.72 13.09 -17.53
CA HIS A 453 0.54 13.58 -18.25
C HIS A 453 0.88 14.62 -19.31
N MET A 454 1.84 15.52 -19.04
CA MET A 454 2.36 16.44 -20.06
C MET A 454 2.99 15.68 -21.25
N GLY A 455 3.81 14.67 -20.96
CA GLY A 455 4.39 13.80 -21.98
C GLY A 455 3.32 13.11 -22.82
N THR A 456 2.26 12.62 -22.21
CA THR A 456 1.12 12.01 -22.91
C THR A 456 0.41 13.03 -23.81
N CYS A 457 0.10 14.23 -23.31
CA CYS A 457 -0.52 15.29 -24.13
C CYS A 457 0.35 15.66 -25.32
N LEU A 458 1.66 15.83 -25.11
CA LEU A 458 2.59 16.17 -26.20
C LEU A 458 2.71 15.04 -27.24
N LYS A 459 2.69 13.78 -26.80
CA LYS A 459 2.63 12.60 -27.67
C LYS A 459 1.36 12.62 -28.53
N ASP A 460 0.20 12.90 -27.91
CA ASP A 460 -1.09 12.94 -28.62
C ASP A 460 -1.24 14.16 -29.53
N LEU A 461 -0.45 15.23 -29.29
CA LEU A 461 -0.25 16.37 -30.18
C LEU A 461 0.85 16.14 -31.25
N GLU A 462 1.38 14.90 -31.33
CA GLU A 462 2.47 14.51 -32.26
C GLU A 462 3.79 15.30 -32.07
N GLN A 463 4.00 15.93 -30.89
CA GLN A 463 5.21 16.68 -30.54
C GLN A 463 6.20 15.75 -29.82
N TYR A 464 6.65 14.70 -30.49
CA TYR A 464 7.37 13.57 -29.91
C TYR A 464 8.69 13.96 -29.22
N GLU A 465 9.49 14.87 -29.82
CA GLU A 465 10.76 15.33 -29.23
C GLU A 465 10.53 16.03 -27.92
N ARG A 466 9.53 16.93 -27.87
CA ARG A 466 9.17 17.65 -26.65
C ARG A 466 8.61 16.69 -25.58
N ALA A 467 7.82 15.69 -25.99
CA ALA A 467 7.30 14.67 -25.10
C ALA A 467 8.44 13.92 -24.40
N VAL A 468 9.44 13.46 -25.14
CA VAL A 468 10.62 12.78 -24.59
C VAL A 468 11.40 13.69 -23.64
N GLU A 469 11.58 14.97 -23.97
CA GLU A 469 12.30 15.91 -23.11
C GLU A 469 11.57 16.13 -21.76
N ILE A 470 10.26 16.33 -21.82
CA ILE A 470 9.41 16.49 -20.62
C ILE A 470 9.40 15.21 -19.77
N CYS A 471 9.26 14.05 -20.37
CA CYS A 471 9.32 12.76 -19.69
C CYS A 471 10.66 12.58 -18.95
N LYS A 472 11.79 12.97 -19.54
CA LYS A 472 13.10 12.96 -18.88
C LYS A 472 13.16 13.83 -17.62
N GLN A 473 12.39 14.93 -17.54
CA GLN A 473 12.34 15.74 -16.30
C GLN A 473 11.64 14.96 -15.19
N GLY A 474 10.58 14.22 -15.51
CA GLY A 474 9.92 13.34 -14.54
C GLY A 474 10.85 12.24 -13.99
N LEU A 475 11.61 11.58 -14.88
CA LEU A 475 12.57 10.55 -14.52
C LEU A 475 13.74 11.05 -13.67
N LYS A 476 14.13 12.31 -13.74
CA LYS A 476 15.12 12.90 -12.84
C LYS A 476 14.65 12.97 -11.37
N ILE A 477 13.36 12.94 -11.15
CA ILE A 477 12.74 13.02 -9.83
C ILE A 477 12.43 11.62 -9.30
N ASP A 478 11.89 10.76 -10.18
CA ASP A 478 11.57 9.36 -9.89
C ASP A 478 11.93 8.50 -11.11
N GLU A 479 12.96 7.68 -10.95
CA GLU A 479 13.47 6.80 -12.00
C GLU A 479 12.62 5.53 -12.17
N GLN A 480 11.71 5.24 -11.23
CA GLN A 480 10.88 4.02 -11.23
C GLN A 480 9.48 4.28 -11.78
N ARG A 481 9.40 4.85 -12.99
CA ARG A 481 8.14 5.26 -13.65
C ARG A 481 7.94 4.54 -14.97
N PRO A 482 7.32 3.34 -14.98
CA PRO A 482 7.09 2.58 -16.19
C PRO A 482 6.15 3.29 -17.17
N ASP A 483 5.21 4.11 -16.69
CA ASP A 483 4.32 4.94 -17.50
C ASP A 483 5.08 6.00 -18.31
N ILE A 484 6.09 6.63 -17.72
CA ILE A 484 6.95 7.61 -18.40
C ILE A 484 7.81 6.90 -19.45
N PHE A 485 8.44 5.78 -19.10
CA PHE A 485 9.22 4.98 -20.07
C PHE A 485 8.35 4.49 -21.22
N ASN A 486 7.11 4.05 -20.97
CA ASN A 486 6.17 3.66 -22.02
C ASN A 486 5.88 4.83 -22.97
N THR A 487 5.57 6.01 -22.45
CA THR A 487 5.30 7.21 -23.28
C THR A 487 6.51 7.56 -24.14
N MET A 488 7.74 7.55 -23.58
CA MET A 488 8.97 7.79 -24.34
C MET A 488 9.19 6.72 -25.42
N GLY A 489 8.95 5.44 -25.10
CA GLY A 489 9.05 4.33 -26.05
C GLY A 489 8.12 4.51 -27.24
N VAL A 490 6.86 4.89 -26.99
CA VAL A 490 5.90 5.18 -28.06
C VAL A 490 6.35 6.37 -28.90
N CYS A 491 6.84 7.46 -28.29
CA CYS A 491 7.35 8.62 -29.03
C CYS A 491 8.53 8.23 -29.95
N HIS A 492 9.48 7.45 -29.46
CA HIS A 492 10.59 6.97 -30.30
C HIS A 492 10.11 6.03 -31.42
N PHE A 493 9.13 5.17 -31.15
CA PHE A 493 8.53 4.32 -32.18
C PHE A 493 7.91 5.15 -33.34
N MET A 494 7.13 6.19 -32.99
CA MET A 494 6.49 7.07 -33.96
C MET A 494 7.52 7.84 -34.80
N GLN A 495 8.69 8.14 -34.24
CA GLN A 495 9.83 8.73 -34.93
C GLN A 495 10.67 7.72 -35.74
N LYS A 496 10.31 6.43 -35.74
CA LYS A 496 11.04 5.31 -36.30
C LYS A 496 12.42 5.07 -35.67
N ASN A 497 12.64 5.55 -34.48
CA ASN A 497 13.84 5.34 -33.68
C ASN A 497 13.67 4.03 -32.86
N HIS A 498 13.74 2.88 -33.55
CA HIS A 498 13.33 1.59 -32.96
C HIS A 498 14.23 1.12 -31.82
N GLU A 499 15.55 1.29 -31.90
CA GLU A 499 16.47 0.90 -30.82
C GLU A 499 16.25 1.71 -29.52
N PRO A 500 16.17 3.06 -29.54
CA PRO A 500 15.78 3.83 -28.35
C PRO A 500 14.38 3.47 -27.81
N SER A 501 13.44 3.16 -28.71
CA SER A 501 12.09 2.71 -28.32
C SER A 501 12.13 1.41 -27.53
N ILE A 502 12.86 0.39 -28.03
CA ILE A 502 13.05 -0.90 -27.34
C ILE A 502 13.66 -0.67 -25.96
N THR A 503 14.73 0.12 -25.86
CA THR A 503 15.39 0.44 -24.59
C THR A 503 14.43 1.04 -23.57
N CYS A 504 13.53 1.94 -24.00
CA CYS A 504 12.52 2.53 -23.10
C CYS A 504 11.53 1.47 -22.60
N PHE A 505 11.02 0.59 -23.47
CA PHE A 505 10.09 -0.45 -23.07
C PHE A 505 10.77 -1.51 -22.19
N GLU A 506 12.04 -1.85 -22.42
CA GLU A 506 12.83 -2.73 -21.56
C GLU A 506 12.95 -2.16 -20.14
N LYS A 507 13.25 -0.86 -20.00
CA LYS A 507 13.26 -0.19 -18.70
C LYS A 507 11.88 -0.20 -18.02
N ALA A 508 10.80 -0.02 -18.79
CA ALA A 508 9.46 -0.15 -18.23
C ALA A 508 9.18 -1.55 -17.67
N ILE A 509 9.66 -2.60 -18.36
CA ILE A 509 9.56 -4.01 -17.95
C ILE A 509 10.46 -4.30 -16.74
N GLU A 510 11.66 -3.72 -16.66
CA GLU A 510 12.53 -3.85 -15.49
C GLU A 510 11.84 -3.34 -14.22
N VAL A 511 11.10 -2.21 -14.32
CA VAL A 511 10.33 -1.65 -13.20
C VAL A 511 9.09 -2.48 -12.90
N ASP A 512 8.32 -2.86 -13.93
CA ASP A 512 7.11 -3.67 -13.79
C ASP A 512 7.00 -4.74 -14.89
N PRO A 513 7.46 -5.98 -14.60
CA PRO A 513 7.40 -7.09 -15.54
C PRO A 513 5.97 -7.55 -15.92
N SER A 514 4.94 -7.07 -15.20
CA SER A 514 3.54 -7.47 -15.46
C SER A 514 2.87 -6.67 -16.58
N LEU A 515 3.51 -5.63 -17.09
CA LEU A 515 2.96 -4.74 -18.13
C LEU A 515 3.08 -5.37 -19.53
N ALA A 516 2.16 -6.26 -19.85
CA ALA A 516 2.12 -7.01 -21.12
C ALA A 516 2.24 -6.15 -22.37
N ILE A 517 1.67 -4.92 -22.36
CA ILE A 517 1.70 -4.01 -23.49
C ILE A 517 3.13 -3.62 -23.91
N ASN A 518 4.08 -3.53 -22.96
CA ASN A 518 5.45 -3.15 -23.27
C ASN A 518 6.17 -4.26 -24.05
N TYR A 519 5.92 -5.54 -23.73
CA TYR A 519 6.42 -6.66 -24.53
C TYR A 519 5.85 -6.61 -25.96
N ALA A 520 4.55 -6.36 -26.09
CA ALA A 520 3.94 -6.23 -27.42
C ALA A 520 4.52 -5.06 -28.24
N ASN A 521 4.83 -3.94 -27.57
CA ASN A 521 5.47 -2.79 -28.20
C ASN A 521 6.92 -3.09 -28.65
N ILE A 522 7.69 -3.84 -27.85
CA ILE A 522 9.01 -4.36 -28.27
C ILE A 522 8.87 -5.27 -29.48
N GLY A 523 7.89 -6.18 -29.49
CA GLY A 523 7.57 -7.01 -30.64
C GLY A 523 7.28 -6.20 -31.91
N SER A 524 6.55 -5.07 -31.76
CA SER A 524 6.27 -4.15 -32.87
C SER A 524 7.53 -3.49 -33.41
N ASN A 525 8.45 -3.08 -32.55
CA ASN A 525 9.74 -2.52 -32.97
C ASN A 525 10.58 -3.56 -33.74
N TYR A 526 10.70 -4.78 -33.22
CA TYR A 526 11.44 -5.84 -33.94
C TYR A 526 10.80 -6.21 -35.28
N ARG A 527 9.48 -6.14 -35.38
CA ARG A 527 8.79 -6.31 -36.66
C ARG A 527 9.21 -5.25 -37.71
N GLU A 528 9.26 -3.98 -37.31
CA GLU A 528 9.68 -2.87 -38.16
C GLU A 528 11.17 -3.00 -38.56
N LEU A 529 12.01 -3.53 -37.68
CA LEU A 529 13.42 -3.82 -37.95
C LEU A 529 13.63 -5.07 -38.83
N GLY A 530 12.57 -5.85 -39.13
CA GLY A 530 12.66 -7.10 -39.89
C GLY A 530 13.10 -8.31 -39.09
N GLU A 531 13.26 -8.18 -37.77
CA GLU A 531 13.68 -9.24 -36.85
C GLU A 531 12.50 -10.14 -36.47
N ILE A 532 11.96 -10.89 -37.43
CA ILE A 532 10.70 -11.63 -37.35
C ILE A 532 10.66 -12.59 -36.12
N LYS A 533 11.77 -13.31 -35.88
CA LYS A 533 11.82 -14.27 -34.77
C LYS A 533 11.69 -13.58 -33.40
N LEU A 534 12.36 -12.45 -33.23
CA LEU A 534 12.28 -11.66 -31.99
C LEU A 534 10.89 -11.03 -31.85
N ALA A 535 10.33 -10.51 -32.93
CA ALA A 535 8.97 -9.96 -32.93
C ALA A 535 7.95 -11.01 -32.42
N ILE A 536 7.95 -12.22 -32.97
CA ILE A 536 7.05 -13.30 -32.56
C ILE A 536 7.28 -13.64 -31.08
N LYS A 537 8.53 -13.82 -30.65
CA LYS A 537 8.87 -14.13 -29.26
C LYS A 537 8.26 -13.10 -28.28
N TYR A 538 8.46 -11.81 -28.53
CA TYR A 538 7.97 -10.76 -27.63
C TYR A 538 6.44 -10.64 -27.67
N TYR A 539 5.78 -10.84 -28.80
CA TYR A 539 4.32 -10.93 -28.88
C TYR A 539 3.78 -12.13 -28.07
N GLU A 540 4.43 -13.30 -28.15
CA GLU A 540 4.06 -14.48 -27.38
C GLU A 540 4.20 -14.22 -25.86
N MET A 541 5.30 -13.61 -25.41
CA MET A 541 5.48 -13.18 -24.02
C MET A 541 4.38 -12.21 -23.55
N ALA A 542 3.99 -11.26 -24.39
CA ALA A 542 2.89 -10.35 -24.09
C ALA A 542 1.57 -11.11 -23.89
N LEU A 543 1.26 -12.07 -24.76
CA LEU A 543 0.05 -12.86 -24.71
C LEU A 543 0.02 -13.90 -23.55
N GLU A 544 1.17 -14.34 -23.05
CA GLU A 544 1.26 -15.15 -21.84
C GLU A 544 0.82 -14.36 -20.60
N ILE A 545 1.11 -13.05 -20.58
CA ILE A 545 0.72 -12.15 -19.48
C ILE A 545 -0.73 -11.70 -19.66
N ASP A 546 -1.08 -11.18 -20.85
CA ASP A 546 -2.42 -10.70 -21.20
C ASP A 546 -2.89 -11.24 -22.57
N PRO A 547 -3.69 -12.31 -22.57
CA PRO A 547 -4.26 -12.87 -23.78
C PRO A 547 -5.21 -11.95 -24.55
N SER A 548 -5.60 -10.80 -24.01
CA SER A 548 -6.56 -9.86 -24.64
C SER A 548 -5.92 -8.92 -25.65
N ILE A 549 -4.58 -8.88 -25.77
CA ILE A 549 -3.86 -8.00 -26.70
C ILE A 549 -4.03 -8.51 -28.14
N THR A 550 -5.13 -8.09 -28.78
CA THR A 550 -5.52 -8.58 -30.12
C THR A 550 -4.49 -8.31 -31.20
N PHE A 551 -3.90 -7.11 -31.21
CA PHE A 551 -2.91 -6.77 -32.24
C PHE A 551 -1.65 -7.63 -32.19
N ALA A 552 -1.28 -8.14 -31.02
CA ALA A 552 -0.16 -9.08 -30.89
C ALA A 552 -0.47 -10.42 -31.59
N LYS A 553 -1.69 -10.96 -31.40
CA LYS A 553 -2.17 -12.16 -32.10
C LYS A 553 -2.16 -11.98 -33.60
N ASP A 554 -2.76 -10.89 -34.08
CA ASP A 554 -2.87 -10.58 -35.50
C ASP A 554 -1.50 -10.43 -36.16
N ASN A 555 -0.54 -9.83 -35.46
CA ASN A 555 0.82 -9.72 -35.96
C ASN A 555 1.56 -11.07 -36.00
N ILE A 556 1.40 -11.93 -35.02
CA ILE A 556 1.98 -13.29 -35.05
C ILE A 556 1.46 -14.06 -36.26
N GLU A 557 0.15 -14.04 -36.52
CA GLU A 557 -0.46 -14.71 -37.66
C GLU A 557 0.11 -14.19 -38.99
N LYS A 558 0.17 -12.86 -39.16
CA LYS A 558 0.76 -12.23 -40.36
C LYS A 558 2.23 -12.55 -40.55
N LEU A 559 3.00 -12.70 -39.48
CA LEU A 559 4.43 -12.99 -39.55
C LEU A 559 4.73 -14.48 -39.78
N LYS A 560 3.87 -15.38 -39.35
CA LYS A 560 3.98 -16.85 -39.61
C LYS A 560 3.55 -17.25 -41.02
N THR A 561 2.81 -16.36 -41.75
CA THR A 561 2.36 -16.59 -43.13
C THR A 561 3.30 -15.98 -44.19
N LYS A 562 4.30 -15.22 -43.77
CA LYS A 562 5.39 -14.71 -44.64
C LYS A 562 6.62 -15.63 -44.50
#